data_076e0fff4d82e03d6075282a0bed8cd3
#
_entry.id   076e0fff4d82e03d6075282a0bed8cd3
#
_cell.length_a   1.000
_cell.length_b   1.000
_cell.length_c   1.000
_cell.angle_alpha   90.00
_cell.angle_beta   90.00
_cell.angle_gamma   90.00
#
_symmetry.space_group_name_H-M   'P 1'
#
loop_
_entity.id
_entity.type
_entity.pdbx_description
1 polymer ?
#
loop_
_entity_poly.entity_id
_entity_poly.type
_entity_poly.pdbx_seq_one_letter_code
_entity_poly.pdbx_strand_id
1 'polypeptide(L)'
;MTGSIEDDDKTFEELYEGAEATSQRATRVLILNTFAFTINFACWMMYGVLITHLTFVNQLYDWDQSEIGWLIGIPVLTGALLRLPVGGLTDMYGGRKVFTGVMLVSAIPMYLVSMANSFWGFFLAGLGFGICGASFAAGIAYTSIWFRKDKQGTALGIFGAGNAGAALTAICAPRLLAHFTNDGANPDGWQSLPQLYAGMLVVTAVLFWFFTYERKVRGGEEIAIRKRLEPLRDVRVWRFGLYYFLVFGGFVALAQWLIPYYVNVYTVSVATAGMLTAIFSFPSGVIRALGGWMSDYWGARTVMYWILGACLLSSVLLLPPRMDVTSPGEGVTALSDGTVINVDEINHTIIVEEANGVNRTYEYDGATEAELKKLEEGFGNELHILPVVSSWQEPIVEIGDEIERKELLAKGITYIVFQANVWIFTFWVFVLGIAMGIGKAAVYKHIPVYYPRDIGVVGGLVGVLGGLGGFVCPVIF
;
A
#
# COMPACT_ATOMS: atom_id res chain seq x y z
N MET A 1 3.36 48.08 19.08
CA MET A 1 3.29 46.73 18.48
C MET A 1 4.32 45.74 19.06
N THR A 2 5.28 46.14 19.82
CA THR A 2 6.29 45.26 20.45
C THR A 2 5.81 44.55 21.71
N GLY A 3 4.88 45.14 22.48
CA GLY A 3 4.36 44.53 23.72
C GLY A 3 3.48 43.32 23.53
N SER A 4 2.80 43.15 22.37
CA SER A 4 1.89 42.03 22.12
C SER A 4 2.64 40.71 21.75
N ILE A 5 3.85 40.79 21.21
CA ILE A 5 4.62 39.61 20.81
C ILE A 5 5.35 39.01 22.02
N GLU A 6 5.86 39.80 22.94
CA GLU A 6 6.49 39.32 24.19
C GLU A 6 5.48 38.68 25.15
N ASP A 7 4.26 39.21 25.23
CA ASP A 7 3.19 38.61 26.04
C ASP A 7 2.69 37.28 25.45
N ASP A 8 2.58 37.17 24.12
CA ASP A 8 2.24 35.96 23.43
C ASP A 8 3.32 34.86 23.58
N ASP A 9 4.61 35.26 23.64
CA ASP A 9 5.73 34.32 23.83
C ASP A 9 5.77 33.78 25.26
N LYS A 10 5.55 34.65 26.26
CA LYS A 10 5.42 34.22 27.67
C LYS A 10 4.25 33.28 27.88
N THR A 11 3.08 33.56 27.31
CA THR A 11 1.91 32.74 27.39
C THR A 11 2.10 31.36 26.73
N PHE A 12 2.86 31.30 25.62
CA PHE A 12 3.20 30.04 24.94
C PHE A 12 4.13 29.16 25.78
N GLU A 13 5.19 29.75 26.39
CA GLU A 13 6.11 28.97 27.22
C GLU A 13 5.49 28.49 28.53
N GLU A 14 4.52 29.22 29.09
CA GLU A 14 3.79 28.81 30.30
C GLU A 14 2.96 27.54 30.13
N LEU A 15 2.58 27.19 28.90
CA LEU A 15 1.81 25.99 28.59
C LEU A 15 2.64 24.71 28.67
N TYR A 16 3.97 24.82 28.69
CA TYR A 16 4.87 23.67 28.55
C TYR A 16 5.89 23.63 29.67
N GLU A 17 6.38 22.43 29.97
CA GLU A 17 7.45 22.16 30.93
C GLU A 17 8.66 21.57 30.21
N GLY A 18 9.87 21.97 30.59
CA GLY A 18 11.13 21.45 30.07
C GLY A 18 11.94 22.51 29.32
N ALA A 19 12.59 22.11 28.21
CA ALA A 19 13.45 23.00 27.47
C ALA A 19 12.67 24.09 26.71
N GLU A 20 13.14 25.32 26.73
CA GLU A 20 12.56 26.43 25.97
C GLU A 20 12.61 26.19 24.46
N ALA A 21 11.56 26.60 23.74
CA ALA A 21 11.43 26.46 22.29
C ALA A 21 12.19 27.54 21.52
N THR A 22 13.51 27.60 21.70
CA THR A 22 14.34 28.49 20.84
C THR A 22 14.30 28.00 19.39
N SER A 23 14.46 28.93 18.42
CA SER A 23 14.40 28.59 16.99
C SER A 23 15.40 27.46 16.60
N GLN A 24 16.59 27.46 17.17
CA GLN A 24 17.59 26.40 16.91
C GLN A 24 17.16 25.04 17.46
N ARG A 25 16.65 25.01 18.71
CA ARG A 25 16.17 23.78 19.33
C ARG A 25 14.95 23.22 18.60
N ALA A 26 13.99 24.07 18.26
CA ALA A 26 12.79 23.68 17.53
C ALA A 26 13.15 23.09 16.16
N THR A 27 14.03 23.74 15.40
CA THR A 27 14.49 23.25 14.08
C THR A 27 15.24 21.91 14.23
N ARG A 28 16.12 21.78 15.21
CA ARG A 28 16.85 20.55 15.49
C ARG A 28 15.92 19.40 15.84
N VAL A 29 14.94 19.65 16.71
CA VAL A 29 13.92 18.66 17.06
C VAL A 29 13.10 18.26 15.84
N LEU A 30 12.67 19.22 15.01
CA LEU A 30 11.91 18.94 13.79
C LEU A 30 12.69 18.02 12.83
N ILE A 31 13.95 18.32 12.57
CA ILE A 31 14.81 17.51 11.68
C ILE A 31 14.94 16.08 12.22
N LEU A 32 15.30 15.93 13.51
CA LEU A 32 15.50 14.61 14.13
C LEU A 32 14.19 13.85 14.25
N ASN A 33 13.09 14.53 14.55
CA ASN A 33 11.77 13.93 14.65
C ASN A 33 11.29 13.43 13.28
N THR A 34 11.51 14.22 12.21
CA THR A 34 11.22 13.81 10.83
C THR A 34 12.07 12.61 10.41
N PHE A 35 13.37 12.65 10.72
CA PHE A 35 14.28 11.52 10.43
C PHE A 35 13.85 10.25 11.18
N ALA A 36 13.60 10.35 12.49
CA ALA A 36 13.15 9.21 13.29
C ALA A 36 11.82 8.65 12.77
N PHE A 37 10.88 9.52 12.37
CA PHE A 37 9.63 9.10 11.76
C PHE A 37 9.86 8.42 10.40
N THR A 38 10.77 8.91 9.57
CA THR A 38 11.14 8.28 8.28
C THR A 38 11.63 6.86 8.49
N ILE A 39 12.52 6.64 9.46
CA ILE A 39 13.04 5.29 9.78
C ILE A 39 11.92 4.39 10.32
N ASN A 40 11.11 4.88 11.28
CA ASN A 40 9.98 4.09 11.79
C ASN A 40 8.99 3.72 10.68
N PHE A 41 8.70 4.65 9.76
CA PHE A 41 7.79 4.40 8.66
C PHE A 41 8.38 3.41 7.64
N ALA A 42 9.69 3.49 7.37
CA ALA A 42 10.42 2.50 6.56
C ALA A 42 10.33 1.10 7.18
N CYS A 43 10.59 0.98 8.49
CA CYS A 43 10.46 -0.28 9.22
C CYS A 43 9.02 -0.83 9.17
N TRP A 44 8.05 0.05 9.32
CA TRP A 44 6.63 -0.32 9.29
C TRP A 44 6.19 -0.91 7.95
N MET A 45 6.81 -0.46 6.83
CA MET A 45 6.51 -0.92 5.47
C MET A 45 7.32 -2.15 5.04
N MET A 46 8.20 -2.70 5.89
CA MET A 46 9.15 -3.75 5.51
C MET A 46 8.46 -5.03 5.02
N TYR A 47 7.32 -5.41 5.63
CA TYR A 47 6.64 -6.66 5.25
C TYR A 47 6.15 -6.69 3.81
N GLY A 48 5.76 -5.58 3.23
CA GLY A 48 5.39 -5.53 1.82
C GLY A 48 6.49 -6.03 0.88
N VAL A 49 7.76 -5.81 1.25
CA VAL A 49 8.93 -6.32 0.49
C VAL A 49 9.33 -7.72 0.93
N LEU A 50 9.46 -7.93 2.24
CA LEU A 50 9.99 -9.19 2.79
C LEU A 50 9.06 -10.37 2.47
N ILE A 51 7.76 -10.24 2.73
CA ILE A 51 6.78 -11.30 2.47
C ILE A 51 6.73 -11.64 0.97
N THR A 52 6.73 -10.60 0.11
CA THR A 52 6.81 -10.81 -1.36
C THR A 52 8.06 -11.60 -1.75
N HIS A 53 9.21 -11.26 -1.17
CA HIS A 53 10.46 -11.96 -1.48
C HIS A 53 10.43 -13.42 -1.03
N LEU A 54 9.91 -13.70 0.17
CA LEU A 54 9.83 -15.04 0.73
C LEU A 54 8.84 -15.95 -0.02
N THR A 55 7.74 -15.38 -0.54
CA THR A 55 6.69 -16.15 -1.23
C THR A 55 6.98 -16.30 -2.71
N PHE A 56 7.25 -15.20 -3.42
CA PHE A 56 7.31 -15.20 -4.89
C PHE A 56 8.72 -15.36 -5.47
N VAL A 57 9.77 -15.03 -4.71
CA VAL A 57 11.16 -15.09 -5.23
C VAL A 57 11.87 -16.33 -4.70
N ASN A 58 12.00 -16.45 -3.38
CA ASN A 58 12.69 -17.59 -2.77
C ASN A 58 11.79 -18.81 -2.63
N GLN A 59 10.47 -18.67 -2.76
CA GLN A 59 9.49 -19.74 -2.61
C GLN A 59 9.70 -20.59 -1.34
N LEU A 60 10.14 -19.93 -0.25
CA LEU A 60 10.39 -20.60 1.03
C LEU A 60 9.09 -20.94 1.77
N TYR A 61 8.02 -20.20 1.49
CA TYR A 61 6.72 -20.36 2.10
C TYR A 61 5.64 -20.30 1.02
N ASP A 62 4.71 -21.23 1.07
CA ASP A 62 3.55 -21.33 0.18
C ASP A 62 2.32 -20.72 0.88
N TRP A 63 2.35 -19.40 1.05
CA TRP A 63 1.24 -18.65 1.65
C TRP A 63 0.24 -18.24 0.59
N ASP A 64 -1.05 -18.43 0.90
CA ASP A 64 -2.13 -17.96 0.04
C ASP A 64 -2.27 -16.43 0.08
N GLN A 65 -3.10 -15.86 -0.83
CA GLN A 65 -3.31 -14.41 -0.93
C GLN A 65 -3.88 -13.83 0.39
N SER A 66 -4.71 -14.59 1.09
CA SER A 66 -5.29 -14.17 2.37
C SER A 66 -4.22 -14.11 3.47
N GLU A 67 -3.37 -15.13 3.57
CA GLU A 67 -2.26 -15.18 4.52
C GLU A 67 -1.27 -14.04 4.27
N ILE A 68 -0.91 -13.77 3.01
CA ILE A 68 -0.08 -12.62 2.62
C ILE A 68 -0.73 -11.31 3.07
N GLY A 69 -2.04 -11.15 2.80
CA GLY A 69 -2.80 -9.96 3.21
C GLY A 69 -2.78 -9.75 4.73
N TRP A 70 -2.97 -10.82 5.51
CA TRP A 70 -2.87 -10.78 6.97
C TRP A 70 -1.47 -10.40 7.46
N LEU A 71 -0.42 -11.01 6.91
CA LEU A 71 0.96 -10.71 7.31
C LEU A 71 1.35 -9.27 7.02
N ILE A 72 0.98 -8.76 5.85
CA ILE A 72 1.25 -7.37 5.47
C ILE A 72 0.39 -6.38 6.28
N GLY A 73 -0.85 -6.76 6.59
CA GLY A 73 -1.81 -5.89 7.29
C GLY A 73 -1.58 -5.80 8.80
N ILE A 74 -1.14 -6.88 9.46
CA ILE A 74 -1.09 -6.92 10.94
C ILE A 74 -0.21 -5.84 11.58
N PRO A 75 0.98 -5.48 11.05
CA PRO A 75 1.74 -4.37 11.60
C PRO A 75 0.98 -3.04 11.50
N VAL A 76 0.16 -2.90 10.44
CA VAL A 76 -0.62 -1.68 10.23
C VAL A 76 -1.73 -1.57 11.26
N LEU A 77 -2.40 -2.66 11.59
CA LEU A 77 -3.43 -2.71 12.63
C LEU A 77 -2.87 -2.26 13.98
N THR A 78 -1.76 -2.86 14.41
CA THR A 78 -1.11 -2.50 15.68
C THR A 78 -0.72 -1.03 15.70
N GLY A 79 -0.05 -0.58 14.65
CA GLY A 79 0.38 0.81 14.53
C GLY A 79 -0.79 1.79 14.55
N ALA A 80 -1.92 1.45 13.93
CA ALA A 80 -3.12 2.27 13.93
C ALA A 80 -3.73 2.38 15.33
N LEU A 81 -3.99 1.26 15.99
CA LEU A 81 -4.64 1.22 17.30
C LEU A 81 -3.81 1.91 18.39
N LEU A 82 -2.49 1.73 18.36
CA LEU A 82 -1.59 2.29 19.35
C LEU A 82 -1.34 3.80 19.19
N ARG A 83 -1.78 4.45 18.11
CA ARG A 83 -1.69 5.91 17.96
C ARG A 83 -2.38 6.65 19.09
N LEU A 84 -3.54 6.16 19.53
CA LEU A 84 -4.31 6.83 20.58
C LEU A 84 -3.60 6.78 21.93
N PRO A 85 -3.21 5.60 22.49
CA PRO A 85 -2.48 5.54 23.73
C PRO A 85 -1.10 6.21 23.65
N VAL A 86 -0.33 6.01 22.56
CA VAL A 86 1.00 6.61 22.40
C VAL A 86 0.94 8.13 22.33
N GLY A 87 -0.08 8.71 21.65
CA GLY A 87 -0.32 10.15 21.67
C GLY A 87 -0.56 10.67 23.10
N GLY A 88 -1.40 9.95 23.88
CA GLY A 88 -1.65 10.28 25.28
C GLY A 88 -0.39 10.19 26.16
N LEU A 89 0.39 9.13 26.00
CA LEU A 89 1.66 8.99 26.71
C LEU A 89 2.64 10.11 26.37
N THR A 90 2.62 10.59 25.13
CA THR A 90 3.48 11.70 24.68
C THR A 90 3.13 13.01 25.40
N ASP A 91 1.84 13.29 25.57
CA ASP A 91 1.39 14.47 26.34
C ASP A 91 1.80 14.38 27.82
N MET A 92 1.77 13.16 28.39
CA MET A 92 2.08 12.90 29.81
C MET A 92 3.57 12.90 30.10
N TYR A 93 4.33 12.14 29.32
CA TYR A 93 5.75 11.86 29.62
C TYR A 93 6.74 12.61 28.74
N GLY A 94 6.25 13.33 27.72
CA GLY A 94 7.08 14.07 26.75
C GLY A 94 7.51 13.23 25.55
N GLY A 95 7.67 13.93 24.41
CA GLY A 95 7.92 13.27 23.13
C GLY A 95 9.25 12.54 23.04
N ARG A 96 10.31 13.06 23.68
CA ARG A 96 11.64 12.44 23.68
C ARG A 96 11.58 11.01 24.26
N LYS A 97 10.99 10.84 25.44
CA LYS A 97 10.89 9.54 26.13
C LYS A 97 10.01 8.56 25.36
N VAL A 98 8.82 9.02 24.98
CA VAL A 98 7.83 8.15 24.34
C VAL A 98 8.27 7.71 22.97
N PHE A 99 8.79 8.63 22.14
CA PHE A 99 9.24 8.25 20.80
C PHE A 99 10.47 7.30 20.85
N THR A 100 11.44 7.57 21.75
CA THR A 100 12.55 6.64 21.98
C THR A 100 12.03 5.27 22.43
N GLY A 101 11.07 5.24 23.36
CA GLY A 101 10.42 4.01 23.81
C GLY A 101 9.76 3.24 22.68
N VAL A 102 9.02 3.91 21.80
CA VAL A 102 8.40 3.31 20.61
C VAL A 102 9.45 2.62 19.74
N MET A 103 10.57 3.28 19.45
CA MET A 103 11.65 2.72 18.62
C MET A 103 12.30 1.49 19.29
N LEU A 104 12.64 1.57 20.56
CA LEU A 104 13.30 0.47 21.27
C LEU A 104 12.37 -0.74 21.47
N VAL A 105 11.10 -0.52 21.81
CA VAL A 105 10.10 -1.58 21.95
C VAL A 105 9.84 -2.25 20.61
N SER A 106 9.80 -1.51 19.51
CA SER A 106 9.61 -2.05 18.16
C SER A 106 10.82 -2.81 17.64
N ALA A 107 12.05 -2.45 18.08
CA ALA A 107 13.27 -3.08 17.61
C ALA A 107 13.36 -4.56 18.00
N ILE A 108 12.83 -4.93 19.16
CA ILE A 108 12.84 -6.31 19.67
C ILE A 108 12.05 -7.24 18.73
N PRO A 109 10.73 -7.04 18.49
CA PRO A 109 9.98 -7.90 17.58
C PRO A 109 10.45 -7.76 16.12
N MET A 110 11.00 -6.62 15.71
CA MET A 110 11.63 -6.46 14.40
C MET A 110 12.81 -7.43 14.24
N TYR A 111 13.67 -7.55 15.26
CA TYR A 111 14.75 -8.54 15.26
C TYR A 111 14.19 -9.98 15.26
N LEU A 112 13.13 -10.26 16.04
CA LEU A 112 12.52 -11.58 16.12
C LEU A 112 11.91 -12.05 14.79
N VAL A 113 11.58 -11.16 13.85
CA VAL A 113 11.20 -11.55 12.49
C VAL A 113 12.26 -12.44 11.85
N SER A 114 13.56 -12.18 12.08
CA SER A 114 14.66 -12.99 11.53
C SER A 114 14.71 -14.42 12.06
N MET A 115 13.99 -14.71 13.13
CA MET A 115 13.93 -16.04 13.76
C MET A 115 12.59 -16.75 13.44
N ALA A 116 11.68 -16.08 12.75
CA ALA A 116 10.38 -16.64 12.40
C ALA A 116 10.53 -17.72 11.31
N ASN A 117 9.85 -18.85 11.51
CA ASN A 117 9.85 -19.98 10.59
C ASN A 117 8.45 -20.52 10.27
N SER A 118 7.41 -19.79 10.68
CA SER A 118 6.01 -20.17 10.49
C SER A 118 5.14 -18.93 10.34
N PHE A 119 3.94 -19.08 9.74
CA PHE A 119 2.96 -18.00 9.64
C PHE A 119 2.74 -17.26 10.97
N TRP A 120 2.51 -18.03 12.06
CA TRP A 120 2.29 -17.44 13.39
C TRP A 120 3.50 -16.71 13.95
N GLY A 121 4.71 -17.17 13.62
CA GLY A 121 5.96 -16.47 13.99
C GLY A 121 6.03 -15.09 13.34
N PHE A 122 5.81 -15.02 12.03
CA PHE A 122 5.76 -13.75 11.28
C PHE A 122 4.60 -12.87 11.74
N PHE A 123 3.42 -13.46 11.99
CA PHE A 123 2.24 -12.73 12.45
C PHE A 123 2.47 -12.05 13.80
N LEU A 124 2.97 -12.78 14.80
CA LEU A 124 3.23 -12.25 16.14
C LEU A 124 4.37 -11.20 16.13
N ALA A 125 5.43 -11.46 15.37
CA ALA A 125 6.49 -10.47 15.21
C ALA A 125 5.99 -9.21 14.50
N GLY A 126 5.14 -9.37 13.45
CA GLY A 126 4.47 -8.28 12.75
C GLY A 126 3.59 -7.43 13.66
N LEU A 127 2.79 -8.07 14.50
CA LEU A 127 1.97 -7.41 15.52
C LEU A 127 2.85 -6.61 16.49
N GLY A 128 4.02 -7.14 16.86
CA GLY A 128 4.95 -6.48 17.76
C GLY A 128 5.63 -5.25 17.13
N PHE A 129 6.31 -5.38 15.99
CA PHE A 129 7.00 -4.24 15.38
C PHE A 129 6.05 -3.22 14.76
N GLY A 130 4.79 -3.58 14.54
CA GLY A 130 3.74 -2.66 14.11
C GLY A 130 3.60 -1.41 14.99
N ILE A 131 4.09 -1.47 16.23
CA ILE A 131 4.21 -0.31 17.14
C ILE A 131 4.93 0.87 16.47
N CYS A 132 5.84 0.64 15.52
CA CYS A 132 6.48 1.69 14.70
C CYS A 132 5.46 2.66 14.08
N GLY A 133 4.28 2.18 13.68
CA GLY A 133 3.22 3.02 13.09
C GLY A 133 2.60 4.03 14.06
N ALA A 134 2.74 3.81 15.38
CA ALA A 134 2.32 4.75 16.41
C ALA A 134 3.28 5.94 16.58
N SER A 135 4.50 5.85 16.02
CA SER A 135 5.49 6.95 15.99
C SER A 135 4.93 8.23 15.38
N PHE A 136 3.97 8.12 14.45
CA PHE A 136 3.27 9.26 13.86
C PHE A 136 2.56 10.11 14.92
N ALA A 137 1.85 9.48 15.86
CA ALA A 137 1.13 10.20 16.91
C ALA A 137 2.11 10.87 17.90
N ALA A 138 3.16 10.13 18.31
CA ALA A 138 4.21 10.68 19.16
C ALA A 138 4.90 11.88 18.49
N GLY A 139 5.26 11.75 17.22
CA GLY A 139 5.98 12.79 16.49
C GLY A 139 5.12 14.03 16.21
N ILE A 140 3.83 13.89 15.90
CA ILE A 140 2.90 15.03 15.77
C ILE A 140 2.79 15.76 17.11
N ALA A 141 2.51 15.06 18.19
CA ALA A 141 2.37 15.66 19.51
C ALA A 141 3.67 16.39 19.92
N TYR A 142 4.82 15.71 19.74
CA TYR A 142 6.12 16.29 20.08
C TYR A 142 6.51 17.48 19.19
N THR A 143 6.27 17.43 17.88
CA THR A 143 6.54 18.57 16.98
C THR A 143 5.66 19.78 17.35
N SER A 144 4.38 19.54 17.66
CA SER A 144 3.42 20.61 17.88
C SER A 144 3.78 21.54 19.05
N ILE A 145 4.43 21.03 20.10
CA ILE A 145 4.79 21.78 21.29
C ILE A 145 6.05 22.64 21.11
N TRP A 146 6.80 22.49 20.00
CA TRP A 146 7.99 23.26 19.67
C TRP A 146 7.71 24.47 18.76
N PHE A 147 6.51 24.54 18.16
CA PHE A 147 6.16 25.57 17.21
C PHE A 147 4.88 26.30 17.58
N ARG A 148 4.88 27.62 17.48
CA ARG A 148 3.68 28.45 17.67
C ARG A 148 2.64 28.15 16.58
N LYS A 149 1.37 28.50 16.85
CA LYS A 149 0.23 28.19 15.97
C LYS A 149 0.41 28.70 14.53
N ASP A 150 1.10 29.81 14.32
CA ASP A 150 1.39 30.41 13.00
C ASP A 150 2.37 29.58 12.17
N LYS A 151 3.32 28.85 12.80
CA LYS A 151 4.33 28.01 12.15
C LYS A 151 4.09 26.51 12.31
N GLN A 152 3.15 26.14 13.16
CA GLN A 152 2.87 24.74 13.50
C GLN A 152 2.42 23.91 12.28
N GLY A 153 1.60 24.49 11.39
CA GLY A 153 1.14 23.81 10.17
C GLY A 153 2.31 23.42 9.25
N THR A 154 3.24 24.35 9.03
CA THR A 154 4.45 24.08 8.22
C THR A 154 5.34 23.03 8.88
N ALA A 155 5.55 23.11 10.20
CA ALA A 155 6.37 22.14 10.92
C ALA A 155 5.77 20.73 10.87
N LEU A 156 4.46 20.59 11.05
CA LEU A 156 3.74 19.31 10.93
C LEU A 156 3.73 18.78 9.48
N GLY A 157 3.73 19.68 8.49
CA GLY A 157 3.88 19.33 7.08
C GLY A 157 5.26 18.72 6.78
N ILE A 158 6.34 19.34 7.29
CA ILE A 158 7.71 18.84 7.18
C ILE A 158 7.85 17.49 7.90
N PHE A 159 7.34 17.38 9.13
CA PHE A 159 7.31 16.12 9.86
C PHE A 159 6.59 15.02 9.06
N GLY A 160 5.44 15.36 8.45
CA GLY A 160 4.67 14.44 7.63
C GLY A 160 5.38 13.94 6.37
N ALA A 161 6.43 14.65 5.89
CA ALA A 161 7.26 14.17 4.77
C ALA A 161 8.04 12.89 5.13
N GLY A 162 8.18 12.54 6.41
CA GLY A 162 8.71 11.26 6.86
C GLY A 162 7.95 10.02 6.33
N ASN A 163 6.72 10.18 5.81
CA ASN A 163 6.04 9.13 5.06
C ASN A 163 6.86 8.64 3.83
N ALA A 164 7.84 9.42 3.35
CA ALA A 164 8.79 8.97 2.32
C ALA A 164 9.62 7.75 2.74
N GLY A 165 9.62 7.36 4.01
CA GLY A 165 10.16 6.09 4.49
C GLY A 165 9.60 4.87 3.76
N ALA A 166 8.34 4.90 3.29
CA ALA A 166 7.77 3.85 2.44
C ALA A 166 8.58 3.67 1.14
N ALA A 167 8.88 4.79 0.46
CA ALA A 167 9.69 4.75 -0.76
C ALA A 167 11.12 4.29 -0.48
N LEU A 168 11.69 4.71 0.66
CA LEU A 168 13.02 4.28 1.08
C LEU A 168 13.09 2.75 1.19
N THR A 169 12.14 2.14 1.89
CA THR A 169 12.04 0.67 1.98
C THR A 169 11.79 0.03 0.62
N ALA A 170 10.87 0.55 -0.17
CA ALA A 170 10.54 0.00 -1.49
C ALA A 170 11.77 -0.02 -2.43
N ILE A 171 12.64 0.98 -2.35
CA ILE A 171 13.87 1.06 -3.16
C ILE A 171 15.00 0.23 -2.58
N CYS A 172 15.25 0.34 -1.27
CA CYS A 172 16.45 -0.21 -0.65
C CYS A 172 16.29 -1.69 -0.27
N ALA A 173 15.13 -2.09 0.29
CA ALA A 173 14.96 -3.44 0.82
C ALA A 173 15.08 -4.54 -0.24
N PRO A 174 14.54 -4.43 -1.47
CA PRO A 174 14.76 -5.44 -2.51
C PRO A 174 16.24 -5.65 -2.87
N ARG A 175 17.00 -4.52 -2.95
CA ARG A 175 18.44 -4.57 -3.26
C ARG A 175 19.26 -5.16 -2.12
N LEU A 176 18.90 -4.84 -0.87
CA LEU A 176 19.51 -5.43 0.31
C LEU A 176 19.21 -6.93 0.39
N LEU A 177 17.98 -7.36 0.08
CA LEU A 177 17.64 -8.78 0.02
C LEU A 177 18.45 -9.49 -1.05
N ALA A 178 18.52 -8.98 -2.28
CA ALA A 178 19.33 -9.55 -3.34
C ALA A 178 20.81 -9.70 -2.91
N HIS A 179 21.36 -8.67 -2.26
CA HIS A 179 22.72 -8.70 -1.73
C HIS A 179 22.90 -9.76 -0.61
N PHE A 180 22.00 -9.81 0.38
CA PHE A 180 22.11 -10.73 1.52
C PHE A 180 21.86 -12.19 1.12
N THR A 181 20.95 -12.41 0.16
CA THR A 181 20.68 -13.75 -0.38
C THR A 181 21.66 -14.15 -1.48
N ASN A 182 22.62 -13.27 -1.84
CA ASN A 182 23.56 -13.48 -2.93
C ASN A 182 22.85 -13.94 -4.22
N ASP A 183 21.80 -13.18 -4.60
CA ASP A 183 20.92 -13.47 -5.73
C ASP A 183 20.34 -14.89 -5.72
N GLY A 184 20.00 -15.40 -4.54
CA GLY A 184 19.38 -16.72 -4.32
C GLY A 184 20.35 -17.84 -3.92
N ALA A 185 21.67 -17.61 -3.97
CA ALA A 185 22.67 -18.61 -3.56
C ALA A 185 22.69 -18.86 -2.04
N ASN A 186 22.17 -17.92 -1.23
CA ASN A 186 22.03 -18.01 0.20
C ASN A 186 20.56 -17.79 0.60
N PRO A 187 19.68 -18.81 0.60
CA PRO A 187 18.27 -18.66 0.91
C PRO A 187 17.97 -18.04 2.27
N ASP A 188 18.80 -18.29 3.29
CA ASP A 188 18.62 -17.78 4.65
C ASP A 188 19.10 -16.33 4.82
N GLY A 189 19.75 -15.75 3.84
CA GLY A 189 20.28 -14.38 3.87
C GLY A 189 19.20 -13.31 4.12
N TRP A 190 17.93 -13.60 3.84
CA TRP A 190 16.81 -12.70 4.10
C TRP A 190 16.70 -12.26 5.56
N GLN A 191 17.16 -13.10 6.51
CA GLN A 191 17.14 -12.82 7.94
C GLN A 191 17.93 -11.55 8.31
N SER A 192 18.92 -11.20 7.51
CA SER A 192 19.74 -9.99 7.70
C SER A 192 18.96 -8.69 7.52
N LEU A 193 17.87 -8.70 6.74
CA LEU A 193 17.06 -7.50 6.51
C LEU A 193 16.35 -7.03 7.79
N PRO A 194 15.54 -7.84 8.49
CA PRO A 194 14.89 -7.40 9.73
C PRO A 194 15.92 -7.12 10.85
N GLN A 195 17.07 -7.79 10.87
CA GLN A 195 18.15 -7.48 11.81
C GLN A 195 18.73 -6.08 11.55
N LEU A 196 18.98 -5.73 10.30
CA LEU A 196 19.43 -4.38 9.90
C LEU A 196 18.40 -3.32 10.31
N TYR A 197 17.11 -3.57 10.06
CA TYR A 197 16.04 -2.63 10.40
C TYR A 197 15.89 -2.46 11.92
N ALA A 198 16.04 -3.55 12.69
CA ALA A 198 16.10 -3.48 14.15
C ALA A 198 17.31 -2.64 14.63
N GLY A 199 18.48 -2.85 14.03
CA GLY A 199 19.67 -2.04 14.30
C GLY A 199 19.47 -0.56 13.98
N MET A 200 18.83 -0.25 12.85
CA MET A 200 18.48 1.13 12.47
C MET A 200 17.56 1.80 13.50
N LEU A 201 16.56 1.08 14.03
CA LEU A 201 15.69 1.59 15.10
C LEU A 201 16.48 1.91 16.37
N VAL A 202 17.36 1.03 16.80
CA VAL A 202 18.19 1.23 18.01
C VAL A 202 19.13 2.42 17.83
N VAL A 203 19.85 2.49 16.70
CA VAL A 203 20.76 3.61 16.40
C VAL A 203 19.99 4.93 16.37
N THR A 204 18.84 4.93 15.70
CA THR A 204 17.98 6.13 15.62
C THR A 204 17.47 6.52 17.01
N ALA A 205 17.07 5.56 17.85
CA ALA A 205 16.63 5.81 19.21
C ALA A 205 17.73 6.47 20.06
N VAL A 206 18.97 5.96 19.95
CA VAL A 206 20.13 6.52 20.64
C VAL A 206 20.41 7.95 20.17
N LEU A 207 20.48 8.18 18.86
CA LEU A 207 20.69 9.53 18.30
C LEU A 207 19.56 10.48 18.74
N PHE A 208 18.32 10.02 18.67
CA PHE A 208 17.16 10.82 19.05
C PHE A 208 17.21 11.18 20.54
N TRP A 209 17.57 10.24 21.42
CA TRP A 209 17.69 10.47 22.85
C TRP A 209 18.75 11.52 23.19
N PHE A 210 19.93 11.45 22.60
CA PHE A 210 21.02 12.35 22.94
C PHE A 210 20.90 13.74 22.27
N PHE A 211 20.24 13.82 21.11
CA PHE A 211 20.22 15.05 20.32
C PHE A 211 18.89 15.81 20.35
N THR A 212 17.84 15.29 21.01
CA THR A 212 16.58 16.01 21.23
C THR A 212 16.45 16.48 22.68
N TYR A 213 15.44 17.27 22.96
CA TYR A 213 15.25 17.92 24.27
C TYR A 213 13.94 17.45 24.89
N GLU A 214 13.91 17.40 26.24
CA GLU A 214 12.67 17.09 26.97
C GLU A 214 11.76 18.32 26.97
N ARG A 215 10.52 18.11 26.55
CA ARG A 215 9.44 19.11 26.62
C ARG A 215 8.10 18.38 26.64
N LYS A 216 7.20 18.76 27.54
CA LYS A 216 5.87 18.16 27.71
C LYS A 216 4.83 19.24 27.98
N VAL A 217 3.55 18.88 27.84
CA VAL A 217 2.41 19.74 28.17
C VAL A 217 2.24 19.81 29.69
N ARG A 218 2.13 21.01 30.26
CA ARG A 218 1.87 21.18 31.69
C ARG A 218 0.46 20.70 32.02
N GLY A 219 0.32 19.82 33.01
CA GLY A 219 -0.97 19.27 33.38
C GLY A 219 -1.52 18.20 32.43
N GLY A 220 -0.71 17.71 31.48
CA GLY A 220 -1.11 16.68 30.49
C GLY A 220 -1.51 15.33 31.12
N GLU A 221 -1.14 15.09 32.38
CA GLU A 221 -1.45 13.87 33.13
C GLU A 221 -2.95 13.73 33.51
N GLU A 222 -3.68 14.85 33.55
CA GLU A 222 -5.05 14.89 34.08
C GLU A 222 -6.16 14.61 33.05
N ILE A 223 -5.83 14.52 31.76
CA ILE A 223 -6.85 14.33 30.72
C ILE A 223 -7.29 12.86 30.66
N ALA A 224 -8.39 12.54 31.31
CA ALA A 224 -8.98 11.20 31.32
C ALA A 224 -9.23 10.67 29.89
N ILE A 225 -8.91 9.38 29.63
CA ILE A 225 -9.15 8.68 28.34
C ILE A 225 -10.60 8.86 27.86
N ARG A 226 -11.58 8.88 28.78
CA ARG A 226 -13.00 9.09 28.47
C ARG A 226 -13.25 10.43 27.75
N LYS A 227 -12.55 11.50 28.15
CA LYS A 227 -12.68 12.84 27.55
C LYS A 227 -12.10 12.85 26.12
N ARG A 228 -11.07 12.03 25.88
CA ARG A 228 -10.43 11.86 24.55
C ARG A 228 -11.32 11.10 23.57
N LEU A 229 -12.29 10.31 24.04
CA LEU A 229 -13.21 9.55 23.19
C LEU A 229 -14.54 10.27 22.92
N GLU A 230 -14.81 11.39 23.62
CA GLU A 230 -16.04 12.16 23.45
C GLU A 230 -16.30 12.63 22.00
N PRO A 231 -15.29 13.11 21.24
CA PRO A 231 -15.49 13.50 19.85
C PRO A 231 -15.96 12.38 18.92
N LEU A 232 -15.80 11.10 19.29
CA LEU A 232 -16.33 9.96 18.51
C LEU A 232 -17.86 9.95 18.39
N ARG A 233 -18.57 10.73 19.21
CA ARG A 233 -20.02 10.90 19.11
C ARG A 233 -20.45 11.80 17.95
N ASP A 234 -19.53 12.63 17.42
CA ASP A 234 -19.83 13.52 16.30
C ASP A 234 -19.61 12.82 14.96
N VAL A 235 -20.65 12.75 14.15
CA VAL A 235 -20.64 12.17 12.78
C VAL A 235 -19.59 12.83 11.88
N ARG A 236 -19.24 14.10 12.12
CA ARG A 236 -18.20 14.79 11.35
C ARG A 236 -16.81 14.15 11.53
N VAL A 237 -16.50 13.69 12.75
CA VAL A 237 -15.23 13.00 13.03
C VAL A 237 -15.13 11.70 12.23
N TRP A 238 -16.21 10.93 12.17
CA TRP A 238 -16.29 9.71 11.35
C TRP A 238 -16.13 10.01 9.86
N ARG A 239 -16.73 11.11 9.37
CA ARG A 239 -16.56 11.55 7.99
C ARG A 239 -15.09 11.91 7.68
N PHE A 240 -14.42 12.65 8.55
CA PHE A 240 -13.01 12.97 8.40
C PHE A 240 -12.15 11.71 8.52
N GLY A 241 -12.51 10.81 9.42
CA GLY A 241 -11.90 9.49 9.53
C GLY A 241 -12.03 8.68 8.25
N LEU A 242 -13.20 8.67 7.60
CA LEU A 242 -13.43 7.98 6.33
C LEU A 242 -12.62 8.61 5.19
N TYR A 243 -12.51 9.94 5.13
CA TYR A 243 -11.64 10.59 4.16
C TYR A 243 -10.18 10.17 4.38
N TYR A 244 -9.74 10.10 5.63
CA TYR A 244 -8.37 9.71 5.94
C TYR A 244 -8.14 8.21 5.79
N PHE A 245 -9.16 7.39 6.00
CA PHE A 245 -9.17 5.97 5.65
C PHE A 245 -8.82 5.74 4.18
N LEU A 246 -9.42 6.54 3.27
CA LEU A 246 -9.12 6.47 1.85
C LEU A 246 -7.71 7.02 1.54
N VAL A 247 -7.42 8.29 1.88
CA VAL A 247 -6.20 8.96 1.39
C VAL A 247 -4.93 8.56 2.13
N PHE A 248 -5.03 8.11 3.37
CA PHE A 248 -3.89 7.60 4.14
C PHE A 248 -3.90 6.07 4.21
N GLY A 249 -5.04 5.47 4.53
CA GLY A 249 -5.18 4.02 4.59
C GLY A 249 -4.94 3.36 3.23
N GLY A 250 -5.60 3.85 2.18
CA GLY A 250 -5.35 3.40 0.81
C GLY A 250 -3.90 3.61 0.36
N PHE A 251 -3.27 4.73 0.75
CA PHE A 251 -1.84 4.94 0.50
C PHE A 251 -0.95 3.88 1.17
N VAL A 252 -1.20 3.57 2.44
CA VAL A 252 -0.43 2.57 3.21
C VAL A 252 -0.62 1.18 2.60
N ALA A 253 -1.86 0.82 2.28
CA ALA A 253 -2.19 -0.45 1.65
C ALA A 253 -1.48 -0.62 0.30
N LEU A 254 -1.62 0.37 -0.59
CA LEU A 254 -0.97 0.34 -1.91
C LEU A 254 0.55 0.37 -1.80
N ALA A 255 1.14 1.14 -0.88
CA ALA A 255 2.59 1.18 -0.70
C ALA A 255 3.18 -0.19 -0.33
N GLN A 256 2.41 -1.07 0.29
CA GLN A 256 2.82 -2.43 0.63
C GLN A 256 2.41 -3.46 -0.44
N TRP A 257 1.20 -3.32 -1.00
CA TRP A 257 0.63 -4.29 -1.93
C TRP A 257 1.09 -4.14 -3.38
N LEU A 258 1.53 -2.95 -3.78
CA LEU A 258 2.03 -2.74 -5.15
C LEU A 258 3.26 -3.60 -5.50
N ILE A 259 4.14 -3.90 -4.53
CA ILE A 259 5.31 -4.74 -4.79
C ILE A 259 4.89 -6.17 -5.16
N PRO A 260 4.13 -6.92 -4.31
CA PRO A 260 3.63 -8.23 -4.70
C PRO A 260 2.79 -8.20 -5.97
N TYR A 261 1.99 -7.16 -6.17
CA TYR A 261 1.18 -6.99 -7.37
C TYR A 261 2.03 -6.87 -8.64
N TYR A 262 3.05 -6.01 -8.66
CA TYR A 262 3.95 -5.87 -9.80
C TYR A 262 4.73 -7.16 -10.10
N VAL A 263 5.16 -7.87 -9.06
CA VAL A 263 5.88 -9.14 -9.21
C VAL A 263 4.97 -10.21 -9.77
N ASN A 264 3.75 -10.35 -9.23
CA ASN A 264 2.83 -11.43 -9.60
C ASN A 264 2.15 -11.17 -10.95
N VAL A 265 1.67 -9.95 -11.21
CA VAL A 265 0.88 -9.63 -12.41
C VAL A 265 1.75 -9.30 -13.61
N TYR A 266 2.82 -8.52 -13.40
CA TYR A 266 3.69 -8.04 -14.47
C TYR A 266 5.02 -8.80 -14.56
N THR A 267 5.26 -9.80 -13.70
CA THR A 267 6.46 -10.65 -13.68
C THR A 267 7.78 -9.88 -13.65
N VAL A 268 7.76 -8.66 -13.09
CA VAL A 268 8.98 -7.84 -12.94
C VAL A 268 9.77 -8.25 -11.70
N SER A 269 11.08 -8.00 -11.70
CA SER A 269 11.90 -8.26 -10.52
C SER A 269 11.45 -7.43 -9.31
N VAL A 270 11.67 -7.95 -8.09
CA VAL A 270 11.31 -7.24 -6.85
C VAL A 270 11.99 -5.87 -6.76
N ALA A 271 13.21 -5.74 -7.30
CA ALA A 271 13.92 -4.46 -7.38
C ALA A 271 13.20 -3.45 -8.28
N THR A 272 12.72 -3.89 -9.44
CA THR A 272 11.92 -3.06 -10.37
C THR A 272 10.56 -2.72 -9.75
N ALA A 273 9.87 -3.70 -9.17
CA ALA A 273 8.60 -3.50 -8.46
C ALA A 273 8.74 -2.46 -7.32
N GLY A 274 9.83 -2.54 -6.56
CA GLY A 274 10.16 -1.55 -5.52
C GLY A 274 10.36 -0.13 -6.08
N MET A 275 11.05 0.00 -7.23
CA MET A 275 11.21 1.31 -7.91
C MET A 275 9.87 1.87 -8.40
N LEU A 276 9.04 1.05 -9.03
CA LEU A 276 7.71 1.45 -9.50
C LEU A 276 6.80 1.85 -8.32
N THR A 277 6.86 1.11 -7.21
CA THR A 277 6.15 1.46 -5.97
C THR A 277 6.68 2.77 -5.37
N ALA A 278 7.96 3.06 -5.50
CA ALA A 278 8.53 4.33 -5.03
C ALA A 278 8.05 5.53 -5.85
N ILE A 279 7.75 5.36 -7.15
CA ILE A 279 7.11 6.39 -8.00
C ILE A 279 5.74 6.81 -7.42
N PHE A 280 5.02 5.89 -6.81
CA PHE A 280 3.78 6.17 -6.08
C PHE A 280 4.04 6.82 -4.71
N SER A 281 4.88 6.19 -3.90
CA SER A 281 4.97 6.48 -2.47
C SER A 281 5.80 7.71 -2.14
N PHE A 282 6.89 8.00 -2.88
CA PHE A 282 7.76 9.14 -2.62
C PHE A 282 7.07 10.48 -2.87
N PRO A 283 6.46 10.73 -4.06
CA PRO A 283 5.75 11.98 -4.29
C PRO A 283 4.58 12.15 -3.33
N SER A 284 3.83 11.09 -3.03
CA SER A 284 2.72 11.10 -2.07
C SER A 284 3.16 11.48 -0.65
N GLY A 285 4.40 11.14 -0.27
CA GLY A 285 4.99 11.54 1.01
C GLY A 285 5.28 13.05 1.05
N VAL A 286 5.93 13.57 0.00
CA VAL A 286 6.50 14.93 -0.03
C VAL A 286 5.45 16.00 -0.39
N ILE A 287 4.51 15.71 -1.31
CA ILE A 287 3.56 16.68 -1.87
C ILE A 287 2.54 17.21 -0.84
N ARG A 288 2.57 16.67 0.35
CA ARG A 288 1.67 17.04 1.45
C ARG A 288 1.67 18.54 1.76
N ALA A 289 2.83 19.20 1.60
CA ALA A 289 2.96 20.65 1.77
C ALA A 289 2.09 21.42 0.75
N LEU A 290 2.07 20.98 -0.51
CA LEU A 290 1.21 21.54 -1.55
C LEU A 290 -0.26 21.39 -1.20
N GLY A 291 -0.66 20.23 -0.68
CA GLY A 291 -2.04 19.97 -0.22
C GLY A 291 -2.50 20.93 0.89
N GLY A 292 -1.61 21.29 1.79
CA GLY A 292 -1.84 22.31 2.81
C GLY A 292 -2.10 23.68 2.19
N TRP A 293 -1.22 24.13 1.30
CA TRP A 293 -1.36 25.39 0.57
C TRP A 293 -2.65 25.45 -0.26
N MET A 294 -2.96 24.41 -1.03
CA MET A 294 -4.19 24.31 -1.80
C MET A 294 -5.43 24.43 -0.90
N SER A 295 -5.39 23.81 0.27
CA SER A 295 -6.49 23.84 1.24
C SER A 295 -6.65 25.19 1.90
N ASP A 296 -5.55 25.96 2.05
CA ASP A 296 -5.59 27.34 2.54
C ASP A 296 -6.21 28.28 1.51
N TYR A 297 -5.89 28.08 0.23
CA TYR A 297 -6.29 28.99 -0.85
C TYR A 297 -7.72 28.71 -1.36
N TRP A 298 -8.07 27.44 -1.64
CA TRP A 298 -9.38 27.04 -2.18
C TRP A 298 -10.35 26.46 -1.15
N GLY A 299 -9.90 26.32 0.08
CA GLY A 299 -10.68 25.67 1.15
C GLY A 299 -10.56 24.15 1.12
N ALA A 300 -10.37 23.57 2.30
CA ALA A 300 -10.14 22.14 2.48
C ALA A 300 -11.26 21.25 1.90
N ARG A 301 -12.52 21.72 1.94
CA ARG A 301 -13.67 20.98 1.39
C ARG A 301 -13.61 20.87 -0.14
N THR A 302 -13.30 21.95 -0.84
CA THR A 302 -13.19 21.98 -2.30
C THR A 302 -12.06 21.07 -2.77
N VAL A 303 -10.89 21.18 -2.11
CA VAL A 303 -9.73 20.33 -2.39
C VAL A 303 -10.09 18.85 -2.21
N MET A 304 -10.80 18.49 -1.13
CA MET A 304 -11.23 17.10 -0.92
C MET A 304 -12.14 16.58 -2.02
N TYR A 305 -13.05 17.37 -2.57
CA TYR A 305 -13.87 16.94 -3.72
C TYR A 305 -13.01 16.63 -4.94
N TRP A 306 -12.03 17.48 -5.26
CA TRP A 306 -11.11 17.24 -6.37
C TRP A 306 -10.28 15.96 -6.15
N ILE A 307 -9.79 15.76 -4.93
CA ILE A 307 -8.99 14.58 -4.57
C ILE A 307 -9.83 13.30 -4.66
N LEU A 308 -11.05 13.30 -4.11
CA LEU A 308 -11.95 12.15 -4.18
C LEU A 308 -12.31 11.82 -5.64
N GLY A 309 -12.57 12.85 -6.46
CA GLY A 309 -12.81 12.68 -7.90
C GLY A 309 -11.60 12.11 -8.64
N ALA A 310 -10.40 12.62 -8.36
CA ALA A 310 -9.16 12.10 -8.94
C ALA A 310 -8.86 10.66 -8.50
N CYS A 311 -9.08 10.33 -7.22
CA CYS A 311 -8.94 8.96 -6.72
C CYS A 311 -9.94 8.02 -7.39
N LEU A 312 -11.21 8.43 -7.53
CA LEU A 312 -12.24 7.63 -8.20
C LEU A 312 -11.87 7.37 -9.66
N LEU A 313 -11.52 8.43 -10.40
CA LEU A 313 -11.11 8.32 -11.81
C LEU A 313 -9.90 7.39 -11.96
N SER A 314 -8.84 7.60 -11.15
CA SER A 314 -7.65 6.75 -11.19
C SER A 314 -7.98 5.30 -10.85
N SER A 315 -8.85 5.05 -9.85
CA SER A 315 -9.27 3.70 -9.48
C SER A 315 -10.03 3.00 -10.59
N VAL A 316 -10.94 3.71 -11.29
CA VAL A 316 -11.66 3.15 -12.45
C VAL A 316 -10.69 2.78 -13.58
N LEU A 317 -9.67 3.62 -13.82
CA LEU A 317 -8.67 3.38 -14.86
C LEU A 317 -7.63 2.32 -14.48
N LEU A 318 -7.56 1.96 -13.20
CA LEU A 318 -6.74 0.85 -12.68
C LEU A 318 -7.49 -0.50 -12.66
N LEU A 319 -8.82 -0.51 -12.89
CA LEU A 319 -9.63 -1.75 -12.85
C LEU A 319 -9.21 -2.82 -13.86
N PRO A 320 -8.80 -2.50 -15.14
CA PRO A 320 -8.38 -3.52 -16.09
C PRO A 320 -6.85 -3.71 -16.11
N PRO A 321 -6.23 -4.34 -15.10
CA PRO A 321 -4.77 -4.52 -15.12
C PRO A 321 -4.33 -5.68 -16.01
N ARG A 322 -4.95 -6.85 -15.85
CA ARG A 322 -4.85 -8.05 -16.67
C ARG A 322 -6.14 -8.83 -16.47
N MET A 323 -6.84 -9.11 -17.53
CA MET A 323 -8.06 -9.90 -17.49
C MET A 323 -8.08 -10.83 -18.68
N ASP A 324 -8.10 -12.13 -18.40
CA ASP A 324 -8.23 -13.17 -19.40
C ASP A 324 -9.67 -13.67 -19.33
N VAL A 325 -10.40 -13.55 -20.42
CA VAL A 325 -11.79 -14.01 -20.52
C VAL A 325 -11.90 -15.01 -21.64
N THR A 326 -12.34 -16.21 -21.31
CA THR A 326 -12.71 -17.22 -22.30
C THR A 326 -14.21 -17.18 -22.51
N SER A 327 -14.64 -16.98 -23.74
CA SER A 327 -16.05 -16.95 -24.14
C SER A 327 -16.32 -17.99 -25.21
N PRO A 328 -17.53 -18.58 -25.27
CA PRO A 328 -17.91 -19.42 -26.41
C PRO A 328 -17.79 -18.62 -27.72
N GLY A 329 -17.13 -19.22 -28.69
CA GLY A 329 -17.04 -18.71 -30.05
C GLY A 329 -17.97 -19.45 -31.01
N GLU A 330 -17.90 -19.13 -32.29
CA GLU A 330 -18.61 -19.81 -33.34
C GLU A 330 -17.99 -21.18 -33.55
N GLY A 331 -18.79 -22.24 -33.38
CA GLY A 331 -18.37 -23.64 -33.56
C GLY A 331 -18.80 -24.21 -34.88
N VAL A 332 -18.23 -25.39 -35.24
CA VAL A 332 -18.59 -26.13 -36.43
C VAL A 332 -19.65 -27.17 -36.08
N THR A 333 -20.75 -27.17 -36.79
CA THR A 333 -21.87 -28.10 -36.57
C THR A 333 -22.07 -29.05 -37.75
N ALA A 334 -22.49 -30.29 -37.46
CA ALA A 334 -22.85 -31.30 -38.47
C ALA A 334 -24.03 -30.85 -39.33
N LEU A 335 -23.93 -31.02 -40.64
CA LEU A 335 -25.00 -30.73 -41.59
C LEU A 335 -25.96 -31.90 -41.78
N SER A 336 -25.54 -33.14 -41.45
CA SER A 336 -26.27 -34.41 -41.63
C SER A 336 -25.87 -35.39 -40.53
N ASP A 337 -26.70 -36.41 -40.32
CA ASP A 337 -26.39 -37.51 -39.42
C ASP A 337 -25.29 -38.38 -40.05
N GLY A 338 -24.40 -38.94 -39.22
CA GLY A 338 -23.30 -39.78 -39.70
C GLY A 338 -22.41 -40.27 -38.58
N THR A 339 -21.26 -40.86 -38.95
CA THR A 339 -20.23 -41.32 -38.01
C THR A 339 -18.92 -40.66 -38.30
N VAL A 340 -18.20 -40.21 -37.28
CA VAL A 340 -16.87 -39.61 -37.41
C VAL A 340 -15.86 -40.68 -37.77
N ILE A 341 -15.24 -40.58 -38.95
CA ILE A 341 -14.25 -41.57 -39.41
C ILE A 341 -12.80 -41.07 -39.28
N ASN A 342 -12.58 -39.74 -39.20
CA ASN A 342 -11.26 -39.18 -38.99
C ASN A 342 -11.34 -37.80 -38.35
N VAL A 343 -10.43 -37.51 -37.41
CA VAL A 343 -10.16 -36.20 -36.83
C VAL A 343 -8.67 -35.92 -37.04
N ASP A 344 -8.37 -34.95 -37.89
CA ASP A 344 -6.99 -34.52 -38.19
C ASP A 344 -6.74 -33.17 -37.57
N GLU A 345 -6.00 -33.17 -36.44
CA GLU A 345 -5.67 -31.97 -35.70
C GLU A 345 -4.57 -31.12 -36.40
N ILE A 346 -3.78 -31.75 -37.29
CA ILE A 346 -2.72 -31.06 -38.03
C ILE A 346 -3.29 -30.22 -39.18
N ASN A 347 -4.24 -30.86 -39.92
CA ASN A 347 -4.89 -30.23 -41.07
C ASN A 347 -6.21 -29.55 -40.69
N HIS A 348 -6.60 -29.58 -39.40
CA HIS A 348 -7.82 -28.99 -38.85
C HIS A 348 -9.08 -29.45 -39.59
N THR A 349 -9.20 -30.77 -39.80
CA THR A 349 -10.35 -31.37 -40.52
C THR A 349 -10.99 -32.49 -39.75
N ILE A 350 -12.31 -32.57 -39.83
CA ILE A 350 -13.13 -33.67 -39.31
C ILE A 350 -13.87 -34.32 -40.49
N ILE A 351 -13.70 -35.62 -40.67
CA ILE A 351 -14.38 -36.35 -41.75
C ILE A 351 -15.49 -37.20 -41.15
N VAL A 352 -16.69 -37.02 -41.65
CA VAL A 352 -17.90 -37.70 -41.21
C VAL A 352 -18.42 -38.50 -42.39
N GLU A 353 -18.68 -39.80 -42.18
CA GLU A 353 -19.37 -40.65 -43.11
C GLU A 353 -20.89 -40.51 -42.88
N GLU A 354 -21.57 -39.95 -43.86
CA GLU A 354 -23.04 -39.80 -43.81
C GLU A 354 -23.75 -41.15 -43.98
N ALA A 355 -24.98 -41.26 -43.55
CA ALA A 355 -25.80 -42.47 -43.65
C ALA A 355 -25.95 -43.00 -45.11
N ASN A 356 -25.68 -42.17 -46.10
CA ASN A 356 -25.67 -42.51 -47.53
C ASN A 356 -24.33 -43.06 -48.05
N GLY A 357 -23.31 -43.20 -47.18
CA GLY A 357 -21.96 -43.66 -47.51
C GLY A 357 -21.06 -42.60 -48.15
N VAL A 358 -21.45 -41.33 -48.10
CA VAL A 358 -20.65 -40.22 -48.61
C VAL A 358 -19.82 -39.58 -47.46
N ASN A 359 -18.53 -39.41 -47.69
CA ASN A 359 -17.64 -38.72 -46.72
C ASN A 359 -17.72 -37.22 -46.91
N ARG A 360 -18.09 -36.53 -45.85
CA ARG A 360 -18.08 -35.07 -45.80
C ARG A 360 -16.97 -34.57 -44.88
N THR A 361 -16.17 -33.64 -45.40
CA THR A 361 -15.09 -32.97 -44.64
C THR A 361 -15.58 -31.66 -44.08
N TYR A 362 -15.38 -31.47 -42.81
CA TYR A 362 -15.60 -30.21 -42.08
C TYR A 362 -14.25 -29.64 -41.72
N GLU A 363 -13.99 -28.39 -42.11
CA GLU A 363 -12.82 -27.65 -41.71
C GLU A 363 -13.13 -26.84 -40.47
N TYR A 364 -12.17 -26.72 -39.57
CA TYR A 364 -12.27 -25.86 -38.38
C TYR A 364 -11.00 -25.04 -38.24
N ASP A 365 -11.14 -23.82 -37.66
CA ASP A 365 -10.01 -22.90 -37.42
C ASP A 365 -9.28 -23.31 -36.13
N GLY A 366 -8.25 -24.16 -36.25
CA GLY A 366 -7.40 -24.52 -35.11
C GLY A 366 -6.52 -23.37 -34.63
N ALA A 367 -6.14 -23.41 -33.37
CA ALA A 367 -5.21 -22.42 -32.82
C ALA A 367 -3.85 -22.49 -33.50
N THR A 368 -3.32 -21.37 -33.94
CA THR A 368 -1.98 -21.29 -34.53
C THR A 368 -0.90 -21.45 -33.44
N GLU A 369 0.26 -22.01 -33.81
CA GLU A 369 1.41 -22.17 -32.90
C GLU A 369 1.82 -20.84 -32.25
N ALA A 370 1.69 -19.73 -33.01
CA ALA A 370 1.96 -18.37 -32.52
C ALA A 370 0.93 -17.88 -31.49
N GLU A 371 -0.35 -18.30 -31.61
CA GLU A 371 -1.39 -17.99 -30.65
C GLU A 371 -1.22 -18.79 -29.36
N LEU A 372 -0.96 -20.08 -29.49
CA LEU A 372 -0.67 -20.95 -28.35
C LEU A 372 0.54 -20.46 -27.56
N LYS A 373 1.61 -20.07 -28.24
CA LYS A 373 2.80 -19.50 -27.61
C LYS A 373 2.52 -18.18 -26.90
N LYS A 374 1.69 -17.31 -27.45
CA LYS A 374 1.26 -16.06 -26.80
C LYS A 374 0.40 -16.34 -25.55
N LEU A 375 -0.38 -17.41 -25.55
CA LEU A 375 -1.16 -17.83 -24.38
C LEU A 375 -0.27 -18.35 -23.24
N GLU A 376 0.80 -19.10 -23.57
CA GLU A 376 1.73 -19.66 -22.57
C GLU A 376 2.73 -18.62 -22.04
N GLU A 377 3.34 -17.82 -22.93
CA GLU A 377 4.39 -16.87 -22.57
C GLU A 377 3.84 -15.49 -22.17
N GLY A 378 2.55 -15.22 -22.41
CA GLY A 378 1.93 -13.89 -22.27
C GLY A 378 2.33 -12.94 -23.41
N PHE A 379 1.75 -11.73 -23.41
CA PHE A 379 1.97 -10.74 -24.46
C PHE A 379 3.28 -9.93 -24.31
N GLY A 380 4.15 -10.32 -23.39
CA GLY A 380 5.44 -9.65 -23.17
C GLY A 380 5.28 -8.17 -22.79
N ASN A 381 6.21 -7.32 -23.30
CA ASN A 381 6.22 -5.87 -23.06
C ASN A 381 5.47 -5.07 -24.17
N GLU A 382 4.66 -5.73 -24.99
CA GLU A 382 3.91 -5.03 -26.04
C GLU A 382 2.85 -4.10 -25.45
N LEU A 383 2.74 -2.91 -26.04
CA LEU A 383 1.79 -1.89 -25.61
C LEU A 383 0.41 -2.15 -26.22
N HIS A 384 -0.46 -2.85 -25.52
CA HIS A 384 -1.84 -3.05 -25.95
C HIS A 384 -2.75 -2.07 -25.20
N ILE A 385 -3.32 -1.10 -25.93
CA ILE A 385 -4.32 -0.15 -25.41
C ILE A 385 -5.74 -0.74 -25.48
N LEU A 386 -5.96 -1.65 -26.43
CA LEU A 386 -7.22 -2.35 -26.63
C LEU A 386 -7.05 -3.85 -26.32
N PRO A 387 -8.14 -4.55 -25.93
CA PRO A 387 -8.07 -5.99 -25.75
C PRO A 387 -7.64 -6.70 -27.03
N VAL A 388 -6.78 -7.69 -26.86
CA VAL A 388 -6.41 -8.62 -27.94
C VAL A 388 -7.42 -9.76 -27.91
N VAL A 389 -8.05 -10.00 -29.05
CA VAL A 389 -9.04 -11.07 -29.21
C VAL A 389 -8.44 -12.11 -30.16
N SER A 390 -8.33 -13.33 -29.71
CA SER A 390 -7.98 -14.50 -30.52
C SER A 390 -9.14 -15.47 -30.47
N SER A 391 -9.46 -16.09 -31.60
CA SER A 391 -10.53 -17.09 -31.65
C SER A 391 -10.04 -18.28 -32.45
N TRP A 392 -10.33 -19.45 -31.95
CA TRP A 392 -10.04 -20.72 -32.60
C TRP A 392 -11.13 -21.73 -32.28
N GLN A 393 -11.04 -22.91 -32.92
CA GLN A 393 -11.99 -24.01 -32.70
C GLN A 393 -11.22 -25.25 -32.29
N GLU A 394 -11.79 -26.01 -31.36
CA GLU A 394 -11.23 -27.26 -30.86
C GLU A 394 -12.22 -28.38 -31.17
N PRO A 395 -11.79 -29.54 -31.78
CA PRO A 395 -12.64 -30.67 -31.99
C PRO A 395 -13.11 -31.24 -30.66
N ILE A 396 -14.39 -31.58 -30.56
CA ILE A 396 -15.00 -32.20 -29.37
C ILE A 396 -15.49 -33.62 -29.62
N VAL A 397 -15.37 -34.12 -30.86
CA VAL A 397 -15.76 -35.44 -31.28
C VAL A 397 -14.55 -36.33 -31.48
N GLU A 398 -14.72 -37.62 -31.22
CA GLU A 398 -13.71 -38.66 -31.41
C GLU A 398 -14.04 -39.57 -32.60
N ILE A 399 -13.05 -40.29 -33.09
CA ILE A 399 -13.25 -41.22 -34.19
C ILE A 399 -14.19 -42.36 -33.72
N GLY A 400 -15.28 -42.55 -34.43
CA GLY A 400 -16.31 -43.55 -34.11
C GLY A 400 -17.56 -42.98 -33.47
N ASP A 401 -17.58 -41.69 -33.15
CA ASP A 401 -18.79 -41.07 -32.61
C ASP A 401 -19.92 -41.02 -33.64
N GLU A 402 -21.12 -41.40 -33.22
CA GLU A 402 -22.35 -41.22 -33.98
C GLU A 402 -22.85 -39.79 -33.72
N ILE A 403 -23.03 -39.01 -34.78
CA ILE A 403 -23.44 -37.62 -34.71
C ILE A 403 -24.79 -37.39 -35.37
N GLU A 404 -25.57 -36.52 -34.76
CA GLU A 404 -26.84 -36.06 -35.30
C GLU A 404 -26.68 -34.71 -36.06
N ARG A 405 -27.59 -34.44 -36.95
CA ARG A 405 -27.64 -33.17 -37.68
C ARG A 405 -27.74 -32.00 -36.69
N LYS A 406 -26.88 -30.97 -36.86
CA LYS A 406 -26.70 -29.79 -36.00
C LYS A 406 -25.94 -30.07 -34.70
N GLU A 407 -25.42 -31.25 -34.52
CA GLU A 407 -24.54 -31.56 -33.41
C GLU A 407 -23.20 -30.80 -33.59
N LEU A 408 -22.60 -30.38 -32.49
CA LEU A 408 -21.37 -29.60 -32.51
C LEU A 408 -20.17 -30.56 -32.71
N LEU A 409 -19.40 -30.32 -33.78
CA LEU A 409 -18.21 -31.10 -34.12
C LEU A 409 -16.93 -30.45 -33.55
N ALA A 410 -16.84 -29.12 -33.64
CA ALA A 410 -15.77 -28.37 -33.06
C ALA A 410 -16.34 -27.18 -32.28
N LYS A 411 -15.85 -26.99 -31.05
CA LYS A 411 -16.24 -25.94 -30.15
C LYS A 411 -15.45 -24.68 -30.47
N GLY A 412 -16.12 -23.57 -30.76
CA GLY A 412 -15.49 -22.28 -30.88
C GLY A 412 -15.10 -21.71 -29.52
N ILE A 413 -13.88 -21.19 -29.42
CA ILE A 413 -13.33 -20.52 -28.24
C ILE A 413 -12.89 -19.13 -28.66
N THR A 414 -13.42 -18.12 -27.99
CA THR A 414 -12.93 -16.74 -28.12
C THR A 414 -12.17 -16.37 -26.84
N TYR A 415 -10.91 -16.07 -26.99
CA TYR A 415 -10.03 -15.69 -25.90
C TYR A 415 -9.75 -14.19 -25.98
N ILE A 416 -10.12 -13.46 -24.94
CA ILE A 416 -9.97 -12.01 -24.85
C ILE A 416 -8.96 -11.72 -23.75
N VAL A 417 -7.83 -11.14 -24.13
CA VAL A 417 -6.79 -10.71 -23.18
C VAL A 417 -6.79 -9.19 -23.10
N PHE A 418 -6.95 -8.72 -21.90
CA PHE A 418 -6.81 -7.32 -21.56
C PHE A 418 -5.58 -7.18 -20.66
N GLN A 419 -4.49 -6.60 -21.15
CA GLN A 419 -3.30 -6.34 -20.38
C GLN A 419 -2.96 -4.84 -20.47
N ALA A 420 -3.22 -4.10 -19.39
CA ALA A 420 -2.70 -2.75 -19.30
C ALA A 420 -1.17 -2.80 -19.25
N ASN A 421 -0.51 -1.98 -20.06
CA ASN A 421 0.94 -1.84 -20.00
C ASN A 421 1.36 -1.37 -18.61
N VAL A 422 2.45 -1.94 -18.06
CA VAL A 422 3.00 -1.60 -16.73
C VAL A 422 3.20 -0.09 -16.54
N TRP A 423 3.56 0.64 -17.60
CA TRP A 423 3.78 2.09 -17.54
C TRP A 423 2.47 2.88 -17.45
N ILE A 424 1.41 2.43 -18.13
CA ILE A 424 0.06 3.04 -18.02
C ILE A 424 -0.48 2.79 -16.62
N PHE A 425 -0.35 1.58 -16.09
CA PHE A 425 -0.72 1.24 -14.73
C PHE A 425 0.05 2.12 -13.73
N THR A 426 1.38 2.19 -13.85
CA THR A 426 2.25 2.99 -12.98
C THR A 426 1.92 4.49 -13.06
N PHE A 427 1.58 5.01 -14.25
CA PHE A 427 1.15 6.39 -14.40
C PHE A 427 -0.12 6.71 -13.59
N TRP A 428 -1.14 5.86 -13.67
CA TRP A 428 -2.37 6.07 -12.89
C TRP A 428 -2.18 5.84 -11.40
N VAL A 429 -1.33 4.91 -11.03
CA VAL A 429 -0.88 4.72 -9.64
C VAL A 429 -0.14 5.97 -9.14
N PHE A 430 0.75 6.57 -9.94
CA PHE A 430 1.41 7.83 -9.62
C PHE A 430 0.40 8.98 -9.41
N VAL A 431 -0.56 9.15 -10.32
CA VAL A 431 -1.62 10.17 -10.19
C VAL A 431 -2.41 9.96 -8.91
N LEU A 432 -2.77 8.71 -8.61
CA LEU A 432 -3.46 8.34 -7.37
C LEU A 432 -2.60 8.70 -6.14
N GLY A 433 -1.30 8.43 -6.19
CA GLY A 433 -0.35 8.79 -5.13
C GLY A 433 -0.29 10.29 -4.85
N ILE A 434 -0.22 11.10 -5.91
CA ILE A 434 -0.27 12.58 -5.81
C ILE A 434 -1.59 13.03 -5.17
N ALA A 435 -2.72 12.52 -5.65
CA ALA A 435 -4.05 12.84 -5.11
C ALA A 435 -4.14 12.49 -3.61
N MET A 436 -3.75 11.28 -3.24
CA MET A 436 -3.73 10.84 -1.84
C MET A 436 -2.77 11.70 -0.99
N GLY A 437 -1.61 12.08 -1.53
CA GLY A 437 -0.65 12.97 -0.84
C GLY A 437 -1.25 14.33 -0.48
N ILE A 438 -1.89 14.99 -1.43
CA ILE A 438 -2.60 16.26 -1.25
C ILE A 438 -3.77 16.08 -0.26
N GLY A 439 -4.54 15.01 -0.41
CA GLY A 439 -5.71 14.70 0.43
C GLY A 439 -5.35 14.52 1.90
N LYS A 440 -4.19 13.92 2.21
CA LYS A 440 -3.70 13.76 3.59
C LYS A 440 -3.58 15.09 4.34
N ALA A 441 -3.16 16.16 3.68
CA ALA A 441 -3.10 17.50 4.26
C ALA A 441 -4.49 18.14 4.36
N ALA A 442 -5.31 18.02 3.32
CA ALA A 442 -6.64 18.60 3.27
C ALA A 442 -7.55 18.06 4.39
N VAL A 443 -7.48 16.75 4.71
CA VAL A 443 -8.24 16.19 5.85
C VAL A 443 -7.85 16.86 7.15
N TYR A 444 -6.55 16.98 7.43
CA TYR A 444 -6.08 17.59 8.69
C TYR A 444 -6.40 19.08 8.78
N LYS A 445 -6.53 19.79 7.64
CA LYS A 445 -6.95 21.19 7.64
C LYS A 445 -8.42 21.38 8.06
N HIS A 446 -9.29 20.38 7.84
CA HIS A 446 -10.67 20.43 8.34
C HIS A 446 -10.74 20.46 9.87
N ILE A 447 -9.82 19.77 10.57
CA ILE A 447 -9.88 19.56 12.01
C ILE A 447 -9.89 20.88 12.79
N PRO A 448 -8.92 21.81 12.64
CA PRO A 448 -8.92 23.05 13.39
C PRO A 448 -10.08 24.00 13.04
N VAL A 449 -10.66 23.85 11.85
CA VAL A 449 -11.83 24.65 11.43
C VAL A 449 -13.07 24.26 12.20
N TYR A 450 -13.29 22.96 12.44
CA TYR A 450 -14.51 22.46 13.10
C TYR A 450 -14.29 22.16 14.59
N TYR A 451 -13.07 21.84 14.99
CA TYR A 451 -12.70 21.44 16.37
C TYR A 451 -11.48 22.21 16.88
N PRO A 452 -11.55 23.56 17.00
CA PRO A 452 -10.40 24.38 17.38
C PRO A 452 -9.87 24.10 18.80
N ARG A 453 -10.70 23.50 19.67
CA ARG A 453 -10.33 23.16 21.06
C ARG A 453 -9.83 21.74 21.23
N ASP A 454 -10.17 20.83 20.29
CA ASP A 454 -9.95 19.39 20.40
C ASP A 454 -9.09 18.86 19.22
N ILE A 455 -8.22 19.69 18.67
CA ILE A 455 -7.43 19.40 17.46
C ILE A 455 -6.61 18.11 17.62
N GLY A 456 -5.94 17.94 18.77
CA GLY A 456 -5.10 16.77 19.05
C GLY A 456 -5.91 15.48 19.17
N VAL A 457 -7.04 15.55 19.86
CA VAL A 457 -7.91 14.39 20.08
C VAL A 457 -8.59 13.95 18.79
N VAL A 458 -9.19 14.88 18.06
CA VAL A 458 -9.85 14.59 16.78
C VAL A 458 -8.83 14.13 15.73
N GLY A 459 -7.66 14.79 15.67
CA GLY A 459 -6.56 14.39 14.78
C GLY A 459 -6.05 12.99 15.09
N GLY A 460 -5.94 12.62 16.37
CA GLY A 460 -5.57 11.28 16.81
C GLY A 460 -6.58 10.23 16.37
N LEU A 461 -7.88 10.47 16.60
CA LEU A 461 -8.97 9.57 16.19
C LEU A 461 -9.05 9.40 14.67
N VAL A 462 -8.96 10.51 13.92
CA VAL A 462 -8.89 10.48 12.45
C VAL A 462 -7.66 9.70 12.00
N GLY A 463 -6.54 9.85 12.71
CA GLY A 463 -5.31 9.09 12.46
C GLY A 463 -5.47 7.58 12.68
N VAL A 464 -6.22 7.15 13.71
CA VAL A 464 -6.56 5.74 13.95
C VAL A 464 -7.40 5.18 12.80
N LEU A 465 -8.50 5.88 12.46
CA LEU A 465 -9.40 5.45 11.38
C LEU A 465 -8.67 5.35 10.04
N GLY A 466 -7.79 6.32 9.74
CA GLY A 466 -6.94 6.26 8.56
C GLY A 466 -5.98 5.08 8.57
N GLY A 467 -5.37 4.76 9.71
CA GLY A 467 -4.50 3.60 9.85
C GLY A 467 -5.26 2.28 9.66
N LEU A 468 -6.49 2.18 10.17
CA LEU A 468 -7.35 1.01 9.95
C LEU A 468 -7.62 0.75 8.46
N GLY A 469 -7.72 1.79 7.61
CA GLY A 469 -7.81 1.61 6.15
C GLY A 469 -6.61 0.87 5.56
N GLY A 470 -5.41 1.17 6.07
CA GLY A 470 -4.20 0.47 5.65
C GLY A 470 -4.11 -0.99 6.10
N PHE A 471 -4.91 -1.40 7.08
CA PHE A 471 -5.06 -2.79 7.50
C PHE A 471 -6.15 -3.51 6.69
N VAL A 472 -7.34 -2.90 6.61
CA VAL A 472 -8.51 -3.54 6.00
C VAL A 472 -8.31 -3.82 4.52
N CYS A 473 -7.73 -2.85 3.77
CA CYS A 473 -7.55 -3.02 2.33
C CYS A 473 -6.66 -4.22 1.96
N PRO A 474 -5.45 -4.43 2.55
CA PRO A 474 -4.63 -5.60 2.25
C PRO A 474 -5.29 -6.95 2.58
N VAL A 475 -6.18 -6.98 3.57
CA VAL A 475 -6.90 -8.21 3.96
C VAL A 475 -8.05 -8.53 2.99
N ILE A 476 -8.59 -7.51 2.30
CA ILE A 476 -9.66 -7.67 1.32
C ILE A 476 -9.10 -8.01 -0.08
N PHE A 477 -7.92 -7.49 -0.43
CA PHE A 477 -7.23 -7.77 -1.69
C PHE A 477 -6.66 -9.18 -1.73
#